data_606ae017dd5a91f2cd6e37a7cc9bea7c
#
_entry.id   606ae017dd5a91f2cd6e37a7cc9bea7c
#
_cell.length_a   1.000
_cell.length_b   1.000
_cell.length_c   1.000
_cell.angle_alpha   90.00
_cell.angle_beta   90.00
_cell.angle_gamma   90.00
#
_symmetry.space_group_name_H-M   'P 1'
#
loop_
_entity.id
_entity.type
_entity.pdbx_description
1 polymer ?
#
loop_
_entity_poly.entity_id
_entity_poly.type
_entity_poly.pdbx_seq_one_letter_code
_entity_poly.pdbx_strand_id
1 'polypeptide(L)'
;MSKFNIGFVSNSEVFSFPNPVNEIAARLVAGMVFILSVAVVFTGNLWLLIFLTYGFVARVLSGPTLSPMGLIATRILAPAIGSVKLVPGPPKRFAQAVGVVFSVAALLAYFVLDSIMVTKILIGVLVLCSGLESFIGFCVGCFVFNYLIRFGLIPQSICEQCVIADPDSN
;
A
#
# COMPACT_ATOMS: atom_id res chain seq x y z
N MET A 1 18.02 15.76 -23.54
CA MET A 1 17.14 14.86 -24.32
C MET A 1 17.40 13.43 -23.84
N SER A 2 16.70 12.98 -22.81
CA SER A 2 16.84 11.63 -22.27
C SER A 2 15.87 10.71 -23.00
N LYS A 3 16.40 9.68 -23.66
CA LYS A 3 15.64 8.70 -24.44
C LYS A 3 14.71 7.92 -23.52
N PHE A 4 13.42 8.12 -23.71
CA PHE A 4 12.37 7.31 -23.10
C PHE A 4 12.41 5.91 -23.73
N ASN A 5 13.09 4.99 -23.05
CA ASN A 5 13.19 3.60 -23.49
C ASN A 5 11.94 2.87 -23.02
N ILE A 6 10.97 2.66 -23.91
CA ILE A 6 9.83 1.79 -23.68
C ILE A 6 10.34 0.35 -23.82
N GLY A 7 11.06 -0.12 -22.79
CA GLY A 7 11.47 -1.51 -22.67
C GLY A 7 10.24 -2.38 -22.44
N PHE A 8 10.07 -3.38 -23.25
CA PHE A 8 9.09 -4.44 -23.11
C PHE A 8 9.24 -5.08 -21.72
N VAL A 9 8.31 -4.79 -20.82
CA VAL A 9 8.34 -5.30 -19.43
C VAL A 9 8.11 -6.80 -19.49
N SER A 10 9.11 -7.58 -19.12
CA SER A 10 8.97 -9.03 -18.98
C SER A 10 7.91 -9.36 -17.92
N ASN A 11 7.07 -10.37 -18.18
CA ASN A 11 5.99 -10.80 -17.28
C ASN A 11 6.47 -11.08 -15.84
N SER A 12 7.74 -11.42 -15.64
CA SER A 12 8.34 -11.63 -14.31
C SER A 12 8.54 -10.34 -13.50
N GLU A 13 8.67 -9.18 -14.16
CA GLU A 13 8.85 -7.90 -13.46
C GLU A 13 7.50 -7.28 -13.01
N VAL A 14 6.40 -7.62 -13.69
CA VAL A 14 5.07 -7.12 -13.34
C VAL A 14 4.61 -7.59 -11.96
N PHE A 15 5.03 -8.79 -11.54
CA PHE A 15 4.69 -9.38 -10.25
C PHE A 15 5.77 -9.20 -9.18
N SER A 16 6.81 -8.40 -9.44
CA SER A 16 7.83 -8.09 -8.45
C SER A 16 7.48 -6.82 -7.68
N PHE A 17 7.43 -6.92 -6.35
CA PHE A 17 7.24 -5.73 -5.51
C PHE A 17 8.54 -4.93 -5.47
N PRO A 18 8.50 -3.61 -5.77
CA PRO A 18 9.71 -2.80 -5.79
C PRO A 18 10.37 -2.72 -4.42
N ASN A 19 11.69 -2.83 -4.40
CA ASN A 19 12.51 -2.61 -3.21
C ASN A 19 13.80 -1.90 -3.65
N PRO A 20 14.08 -0.68 -3.20
CA PRO A 20 13.32 0.16 -2.28
C PRO A 20 12.06 0.83 -2.89
N VAL A 21 11.17 1.33 -2.03
CA VAL A 21 9.93 2.04 -2.38
C VAL A 21 10.08 3.54 -2.09
N ASN A 22 9.56 4.39 -2.97
CA ASN A 22 9.48 5.81 -2.69
C ASN A 22 8.40 6.11 -1.62
N GLU A 23 8.82 6.61 -0.46
CA GLU A 23 7.92 6.95 0.67
C GLU A 23 6.85 7.96 0.27
N ILE A 24 7.20 8.96 -0.55
CA ILE A 24 6.24 9.98 -0.99
C ILE A 24 5.15 9.37 -1.84
N ALA A 25 5.51 8.49 -2.78
CA ALA A 25 4.52 7.76 -3.56
C ALA A 25 3.62 6.90 -2.66
N ALA A 26 4.18 6.24 -1.64
CA ALA A 26 3.41 5.44 -0.69
C ALA A 26 2.42 6.30 0.13
N ARG A 27 2.84 7.49 0.59
CA ARG A 27 1.97 8.44 1.30
C ARG A 27 0.85 8.99 0.42
N LEU A 28 1.12 9.25 -0.85
CA LEU A 28 0.11 9.68 -1.82
C LEU A 28 -0.92 8.58 -2.10
N VAL A 29 -0.46 7.34 -2.23
CA VAL A 29 -1.37 6.17 -2.33
C VAL A 29 -2.23 6.07 -1.08
N ALA A 30 -1.64 6.22 0.13
CA ALA A 30 -2.40 6.20 1.38
C ALA A 30 -3.45 7.31 1.44
N GLY A 31 -3.15 8.51 0.91
CA GLY A 31 -4.11 9.61 0.78
C GLY A 31 -5.29 9.27 -0.14
N MET A 32 -5.03 8.65 -1.28
CA MET A 32 -6.10 8.21 -2.19
C MET A 32 -6.94 7.08 -1.56
N VAL A 33 -6.30 6.13 -0.87
CA VAL A 33 -6.98 5.08 -0.11
C VAL A 33 -7.84 5.68 0.99
N PHE A 34 -7.34 6.69 1.72
CA PHE A 34 -8.09 7.42 2.73
C PHE A 34 -9.38 8.03 2.16
N ILE A 35 -9.28 8.80 1.08
CA ILE A 35 -10.43 9.44 0.43
C ILE A 35 -11.45 8.37 -0.02
N LEU A 36 -10.98 7.31 -0.66
CA LEU A 36 -11.84 6.23 -1.14
C LEU A 36 -12.53 5.48 0.00
N SER A 37 -11.79 5.19 1.09
CA SER A 37 -12.33 4.52 2.28
C SER A 37 -13.38 5.38 2.99
N VAL A 38 -13.14 6.69 3.10
CA VAL A 38 -14.12 7.66 3.61
C VAL A 38 -15.38 7.65 2.74
N ALA A 39 -15.23 7.69 1.41
CA ALA A 39 -16.38 7.60 0.50
C ALA A 39 -17.19 6.30 0.68
N VAL A 40 -16.52 5.14 0.88
CA VAL A 40 -17.18 3.87 1.20
C VAL A 40 -17.97 3.95 2.49
N VAL A 41 -17.40 4.50 3.56
CA VAL A 41 -18.07 4.61 4.88
C VAL A 41 -19.35 5.48 4.79
N PHE A 42 -19.28 6.61 4.06
CA PHE A 42 -20.41 7.52 3.96
C PHE A 42 -21.50 7.04 2.99
N THR A 43 -21.09 6.51 1.82
CA THR A 43 -22.05 6.11 0.79
C THR A 43 -22.57 4.68 0.95
N GLY A 44 -21.78 3.79 1.60
CA GLY A 44 -22.06 2.36 1.64
C GLY A 44 -22.03 1.69 0.24
N ASN A 45 -21.39 2.33 -0.74
CA ASN A 45 -21.43 1.87 -2.12
C ASN A 45 -20.50 0.67 -2.32
N LEU A 46 -21.10 -0.46 -2.74
CA LEU A 46 -20.40 -1.71 -2.99
C LEU A 46 -19.31 -1.59 -4.06
N TRP A 47 -19.53 -0.84 -5.12
CA TRP A 47 -18.56 -0.68 -6.20
C TRP A 47 -17.28 0.01 -5.74
N LEU A 48 -17.39 1.00 -4.84
CA LEU A 48 -16.24 1.66 -4.23
C LEU A 48 -15.46 0.68 -3.34
N LEU A 49 -16.17 -0.19 -2.59
CA LEU A 49 -15.55 -1.21 -1.77
C LEU A 49 -14.81 -2.26 -2.61
N ILE A 50 -15.41 -2.73 -3.71
CA ILE A 50 -14.76 -3.64 -4.66
C ILE A 50 -13.52 -2.99 -5.26
N PHE A 51 -13.61 -1.73 -5.69
CA PHE A 51 -12.47 -1.00 -6.26
C PHE A 51 -11.34 -0.79 -5.23
N LEU A 52 -11.69 -0.52 -3.97
CA LEU A 52 -10.74 -0.41 -2.86
C LEU A 52 -10.00 -1.73 -2.64
N THR A 53 -10.75 -2.85 -2.59
CA THR A 53 -10.19 -4.20 -2.41
C THR A 53 -9.28 -4.58 -3.57
N TYR A 54 -9.74 -4.35 -4.81
CA TYR A 54 -8.90 -4.55 -6.00
C TYR A 54 -7.60 -3.76 -5.91
N GLY A 55 -7.67 -2.49 -5.49
CA GLY A 55 -6.49 -1.64 -5.33
C GLY A 55 -5.47 -2.20 -4.34
N PHE A 56 -5.91 -2.78 -3.22
CA PHE A 56 -5.02 -3.43 -2.25
C PHE A 56 -4.42 -4.72 -2.81
N VAL A 57 -5.23 -5.60 -3.41
CA VAL A 57 -4.77 -6.86 -4.02
C VAL A 57 -3.74 -6.58 -5.11
N ALA A 58 -4.04 -5.66 -6.02
CA ALA A 58 -3.13 -5.29 -7.10
C ALA A 58 -1.77 -4.81 -6.57
N ARG A 59 -1.75 -4.00 -5.49
CA ARG A 59 -0.51 -3.52 -4.88
C ARG A 59 0.29 -4.59 -4.16
N VAL A 60 -0.36 -5.56 -3.52
CA VAL A 60 0.36 -6.69 -2.89
C VAL A 60 1.03 -7.57 -3.94
N LEU A 61 0.37 -7.80 -5.08
CA LEU A 61 0.87 -8.68 -6.14
C LEU A 61 1.96 -8.03 -6.98
N SER A 62 1.78 -6.77 -7.37
CA SER A 62 2.63 -6.12 -8.38
C SER A 62 3.20 -4.77 -7.94
N GLY A 63 3.02 -4.38 -6.66
CA GLY A 63 3.36 -3.03 -6.23
C GLY A 63 2.51 -1.97 -6.94
N PRO A 64 3.12 -0.88 -7.44
CA PRO A 64 2.37 0.21 -8.07
C PRO A 64 1.90 -0.09 -9.49
N THR A 65 2.37 -1.17 -10.14
CA THR A 65 2.24 -1.35 -11.60
C THR A 65 0.83 -1.71 -12.07
N LEU A 66 0.08 -2.51 -11.30
CA LEU A 66 -1.31 -2.90 -11.63
C LEU A 66 -2.38 -2.07 -10.90
N SER A 67 -1.98 -1.30 -9.90
CA SER A 67 -2.93 -0.45 -9.17
C SER A 67 -3.05 0.92 -9.84
N PRO A 68 -4.26 1.37 -10.25
CA PRO A 68 -4.46 2.70 -10.81
C PRO A 68 -3.96 3.81 -9.88
N MET A 69 -4.24 3.69 -8.58
CA MET A 69 -3.75 4.63 -7.56
C MET A 69 -2.22 4.59 -7.44
N GLY A 70 -1.62 3.38 -7.53
CA GLY A 70 -0.17 3.20 -7.53
C GLY A 70 0.48 3.88 -8.73
N LEU A 71 -0.08 3.71 -9.92
CA LEU A 71 0.40 4.35 -11.15
C LEU A 71 0.31 5.88 -11.09
N ILE A 72 -0.82 6.42 -10.65
CA ILE A 72 -1.00 7.86 -10.49
C ILE A 72 0.01 8.42 -9.48
N ALA A 73 0.16 7.77 -8.33
CA ALA A 73 1.10 8.20 -7.30
C ALA A 73 2.55 8.19 -7.77
N THR A 74 2.98 7.11 -8.45
CA THR A 74 4.39 6.92 -8.80
C THR A 74 4.80 7.64 -10.08
N ARG A 75 3.90 7.73 -11.08
CA ARG A 75 4.23 8.29 -12.40
C ARG A 75 3.84 9.75 -12.58
N ILE A 76 2.85 10.22 -11.82
CA ILE A 76 2.32 11.58 -11.96
C ILE A 76 2.65 12.43 -10.73
N LEU A 77 2.19 12.00 -9.54
CA LEU A 77 2.24 12.83 -8.34
C LEU A 77 3.63 12.87 -7.70
N ALA A 78 4.32 11.75 -7.55
CA ALA A 78 5.64 11.73 -6.92
C ALA A 78 6.69 12.50 -7.72
N PRO A 79 6.78 12.40 -9.07
CA PRO A 79 7.69 13.22 -9.85
C PRO A 79 7.36 14.73 -9.79
N ALA A 80 6.08 15.09 -9.66
CA ALA A 80 5.66 16.49 -9.54
C ALA A 80 6.11 17.14 -8.23
N ILE A 81 6.27 16.35 -7.15
CA ILE A 81 6.76 16.82 -5.84
C ILE A 81 8.30 16.91 -5.82
N GLY A 82 8.99 16.14 -6.67
CA GLY A 82 10.43 16.25 -6.92
C GLY A 82 11.35 15.70 -5.83
N SER A 83 10.86 15.26 -4.68
CA SER A 83 11.66 14.65 -3.63
C SER A 83 11.52 13.11 -3.66
N VAL A 84 12.65 12.41 -3.57
CA VAL A 84 12.68 10.94 -3.53
C VAL A 84 13.25 10.53 -2.18
N LYS A 85 12.41 9.88 -1.35
CA LYS A 85 12.85 9.27 -0.10
C LYS A 85 12.60 7.77 -0.18
N LEU A 86 13.68 7.00 -0.24
CA LEU A 86 13.63 5.57 -0.37
C LEU A 86 13.45 4.91 1.01
N VAL A 87 12.52 3.96 1.08
CA VAL A 87 12.22 3.17 2.28
C VAL A 87 12.14 1.69 1.93
N PRO A 88 12.38 0.79 2.92
CA PRO A 88 12.28 -0.65 2.71
C PRO A 88 10.92 -1.08 2.16
N GLY A 89 10.93 -1.97 1.15
CA GLY A 89 9.73 -2.51 0.51
C GLY A 89 8.94 -3.49 1.38
N PRO A 90 9.56 -4.48 2.06
CA PRO A 90 8.84 -5.54 2.78
C PRO A 90 7.85 -5.05 3.83
N PRO A 91 8.14 -4.07 4.71
CA PRO A 91 7.14 -3.52 5.63
C PRO A 91 5.95 -2.87 4.93
N LYS A 92 6.19 -2.19 3.80
CA LYS A 92 5.13 -1.57 3.00
C LYS A 92 4.23 -2.61 2.34
N ARG A 93 4.82 -3.69 1.83
CA ARG A 93 4.05 -4.83 1.27
C ARG A 93 3.19 -5.49 2.34
N PHE A 94 3.72 -5.67 3.55
CA PHE A 94 2.96 -6.19 4.69
C PHE A 94 1.78 -5.28 5.04
N ALA A 95 1.96 -3.97 5.10
CA ALA A 95 0.88 -3.01 5.33
C ALA A 95 -0.23 -3.12 4.27
N GLN A 96 0.12 -3.31 2.99
CA GLN A 96 -0.85 -3.53 1.92
C GLN A 96 -1.59 -4.89 2.08
N ALA A 97 -0.89 -5.94 2.55
CA ALA A 97 -1.51 -7.24 2.83
C ALA A 97 -2.55 -7.15 3.97
N VAL A 98 -2.25 -6.40 5.02
CA VAL A 98 -3.22 -6.08 6.08
C VAL A 98 -4.44 -5.36 5.49
N GLY A 99 -4.23 -4.41 4.58
CA GLY A 99 -5.30 -3.72 3.85
C GLY A 99 -6.18 -4.68 3.04
N VAL A 100 -5.60 -5.71 2.40
CA VAL A 100 -6.34 -6.80 1.72
C VAL A 100 -7.23 -7.54 2.72
N VAL A 101 -6.67 -7.95 3.87
CA VAL A 101 -7.44 -8.70 4.88
C VAL A 101 -8.66 -7.90 5.35
N PHE A 102 -8.49 -6.63 5.71
CA PHE A 102 -9.59 -5.79 6.16
C PHE A 102 -10.62 -5.51 5.07
N SER A 103 -10.20 -5.25 3.84
CA SER A 103 -11.12 -4.97 2.75
C SER A 103 -11.88 -6.21 2.28
N VAL A 104 -11.25 -7.39 2.26
CA VAL A 104 -11.92 -8.67 1.98
C VAL A 104 -12.88 -9.04 3.11
N ALA A 105 -12.46 -8.87 4.39
CA ALA A 105 -13.36 -9.08 5.52
C ALA A 105 -14.58 -8.15 5.46
N ALA A 106 -14.41 -6.89 5.02
CA ALA A 106 -15.52 -5.96 4.82
C ALA A 106 -16.46 -6.41 3.70
N LEU A 107 -15.94 -6.96 2.59
CA LEU A 107 -16.75 -7.56 1.53
C LEU A 107 -17.52 -8.79 2.04
N LEU A 108 -16.88 -9.66 2.79
CA LEU A 108 -17.55 -10.82 3.41
C LEU A 108 -18.64 -10.38 4.40
N ALA A 109 -18.38 -9.35 5.22
CA ALA A 109 -19.38 -8.79 6.11
C ALA A 109 -20.57 -8.23 5.35
N TYR A 110 -20.34 -7.61 4.21
CA TYR A 110 -21.39 -7.07 3.35
C TYR A 110 -22.25 -8.18 2.72
N PHE A 111 -21.61 -9.22 2.12
CA PHE A 111 -22.31 -10.25 1.35
C PHE A 111 -22.83 -11.42 2.18
N VAL A 112 -22.09 -11.83 3.24
CA VAL A 112 -22.42 -13.05 4.01
C VAL A 112 -23.18 -12.71 5.27
N LEU A 113 -22.81 -11.62 5.96
CA LEU A 113 -23.45 -11.20 7.21
C LEU A 113 -24.57 -10.19 7.00
N ASP A 114 -24.73 -9.67 5.77
CA ASP A 114 -25.67 -8.59 5.43
C ASP A 114 -25.59 -7.41 6.42
N SER A 115 -24.37 -7.16 6.94
CA SER A 115 -24.13 -6.20 8.00
C SER A 115 -23.35 -5.00 7.51
N ILE A 116 -24.04 -3.96 7.11
CA ILE A 116 -23.43 -2.67 6.73
C ILE A 116 -22.64 -2.06 7.90
N MET A 117 -23.08 -2.29 9.15
CA MET A 117 -22.40 -1.74 10.32
C MET A 117 -21.01 -2.34 10.49
N VAL A 118 -20.86 -3.68 10.40
CA VAL A 118 -19.57 -4.36 10.48
C VAL A 118 -18.67 -3.92 9.33
N THR A 119 -19.22 -3.83 8.11
CA THR A 119 -18.49 -3.32 6.95
C THR A 119 -17.94 -1.92 7.21
N LYS A 120 -18.74 -0.99 7.72
CA LYS A 120 -18.31 0.38 8.03
C LYS A 120 -17.25 0.43 9.12
N ILE A 121 -17.32 -0.43 10.13
CA ILE A 121 -16.30 -0.51 11.20
C ILE A 121 -14.97 -0.97 10.61
N LEU A 122 -14.94 -2.04 9.81
CA LEU A 122 -13.73 -2.56 9.19
C LEU A 122 -13.08 -1.53 8.25
N ILE A 123 -13.87 -0.84 7.44
CA ILE A 123 -13.36 0.22 6.57
C ILE A 123 -12.96 1.45 7.38
N GLY A 124 -13.61 1.74 8.51
CA GLY A 124 -13.22 2.80 9.45
C GLY A 124 -11.80 2.59 10.01
N VAL A 125 -11.40 1.36 10.28
CA VAL A 125 -10.01 1.04 10.65
C VAL A 125 -9.04 1.39 9.50
N LEU A 126 -9.41 1.08 8.26
CA LEU A 126 -8.59 1.47 7.10
C LEU A 126 -8.51 2.98 6.91
N VAL A 127 -9.59 3.72 7.20
CA VAL A 127 -9.59 5.19 7.21
C VAL A 127 -8.55 5.72 8.19
N LEU A 128 -8.55 5.21 9.43
CA LEU A 128 -7.60 5.63 10.46
C LEU A 128 -6.16 5.30 10.05
N CYS A 129 -5.88 4.07 9.63
CA CYS A 129 -4.53 3.63 9.25
C CYS A 129 -3.99 4.42 8.02
N SER A 130 -4.81 4.59 6.99
CA SER A 130 -4.41 5.33 5.78
C SER A 130 -4.29 6.83 6.03
N GLY A 131 -5.12 7.39 6.91
CA GLY A 131 -5.00 8.77 7.37
C GLY A 131 -3.70 9.03 8.11
N LEU A 132 -3.34 8.19 9.09
CA LEU A 132 -2.07 8.29 9.82
C LEU A 132 -0.87 8.22 8.87
N GLU A 133 -0.89 7.32 7.90
CA GLU A 133 0.18 7.19 6.92
C GLU A 133 0.27 8.40 5.99
N SER A 134 -0.87 8.92 5.51
CA SER A 134 -0.89 10.05 4.59
C SER A 134 -0.48 11.36 5.25
N PHE A 135 -1.06 11.71 6.40
CA PHE A 135 -0.86 13.00 7.05
C PHE A 135 0.42 13.06 7.88
N ILE A 136 0.68 12.02 8.68
CA ILE A 136 1.79 11.97 9.64
C ILE A 136 2.99 11.22 9.07
N GLY A 137 2.78 10.35 8.06
CA GLY A 137 3.81 9.43 7.55
C GLY A 137 3.99 8.20 8.45
N PHE A 138 3.10 7.99 9.42
CA PHE A 138 3.15 6.85 10.32
C PHE A 138 2.41 5.64 9.73
N CYS A 139 3.17 4.65 9.28
CA CYS A 139 2.60 3.41 8.74
C CYS A 139 2.38 2.39 9.87
N VAL A 140 1.10 2.20 10.26
CA VAL A 140 0.72 1.22 11.30
C VAL A 140 1.19 -0.18 10.93
N GLY A 141 1.03 -0.60 9.68
CA GLY A 141 1.48 -1.91 9.21
C GLY A 141 3.01 -2.09 9.31
N CYS A 142 3.78 -1.04 9.01
CA CYS A 142 5.24 -1.07 9.18
C CYS A 142 5.64 -1.19 10.66
N PHE A 143 4.90 -0.52 11.54
CA PHE A 143 5.12 -0.61 12.98
C PHE A 143 4.85 -2.03 13.49
N VAL A 144 3.72 -2.63 13.13
CA VAL A 144 3.38 -4.02 13.47
C VAL A 144 4.43 -4.99 12.90
N PHE A 145 4.88 -4.79 11.65
CA PHE A 145 5.92 -5.61 11.03
C PHE A 145 7.23 -5.59 11.84
N ASN A 146 7.67 -4.42 12.30
CA ASN A 146 8.86 -4.28 13.13
C ASN A 146 8.71 -4.99 14.48
N TYR A 147 7.49 -4.96 15.08
CA TYR A 147 7.21 -5.72 16.29
C TYR A 147 7.29 -7.23 16.05
N LEU A 148 6.75 -7.73 14.92
CA LEU A 148 6.82 -9.15 14.56
C LEU A 148 8.25 -9.64 14.39
N ILE A 149 9.14 -8.80 13.82
CA ILE A 149 10.58 -9.10 13.74
C ILE A 149 11.18 -9.15 15.14
N ARG A 150 10.84 -8.20 16.00
CA ARG A 150 11.39 -8.13 17.38
C ARG A 150 10.98 -9.33 18.23
N PHE A 151 9.78 -9.88 18.00
CA PHE A 151 9.31 -11.11 18.65
C PHE A 151 9.85 -12.39 18.00
N GLY A 152 10.67 -12.30 16.95
CA GLY A 152 11.27 -13.46 16.29
C GLY A 152 10.31 -14.25 15.40
N LEU A 153 9.10 -13.72 15.12
CA LEU A 153 8.11 -14.35 14.25
C LEU A 153 8.48 -14.21 12.77
N ILE A 154 9.27 -13.20 12.42
CA ILE A 154 9.77 -12.95 11.07
C ILE A 154 11.30 -12.93 11.14
N PRO A 155 12.01 -13.71 10.28
CA PRO A 155 13.47 -13.74 10.29
C PRO A 155 14.06 -12.37 9.90
N GLN A 156 15.11 -11.96 10.61
CA GLN A 156 15.79 -10.66 10.38
C GLN A 156 16.41 -10.57 8.98
N SER A 157 16.72 -11.69 8.34
CA SER A 157 17.25 -11.74 6.97
C SER A 157 16.36 -11.03 5.92
N ILE A 158 15.06 -10.90 6.17
CA ILE A 158 14.15 -10.12 5.33
C ILE A 158 14.41 -8.62 5.49
N CYS A 159 14.94 -8.18 6.63
CA CYS A 159 15.28 -6.79 6.91
C CYS A 159 16.70 -6.43 6.46
N GLU A 160 17.64 -7.39 6.43
CA GLU A 160 19.02 -7.16 5.94
C GLU A 160 19.06 -6.82 4.46
N GLN A 161 18.15 -7.35 3.66
CA GLN A 161 17.97 -6.93 2.27
C GLN A 161 17.48 -5.48 2.12
N CYS A 162 17.03 -4.85 3.23
CA CYS A 162 16.62 -3.45 3.25
C CYS A 162 17.81 -2.51 3.52
N VAL A 163 18.86 -2.98 4.17
CA VAL A 163 20.02 -2.17 4.60
C VAL A 163 21.07 -2.03 3.51
N ILE A 164 21.09 -2.96 2.54
CA ILE A 164 22.09 -2.95 1.44
C ILE A 164 21.81 -1.84 0.40
N ALA A 165 20.73 -1.09 0.53
CA ALA A 165 20.36 -0.01 -0.39
C ALA A 165 20.77 1.40 0.09
N ASP A 166 21.61 1.54 1.12
CA ASP A 166 22.20 2.83 1.51
C ASP A 166 23.52 3.05 0.74
N PRO A 167 23.55 3.90 -0.30
CA PRO A 167 24.79 4.18 -1.04
C PRO A 167 25.76 5.11 -0.29
N ASP A 168 25.43 5.55 0.93
CA ASP A 168 26.20 6.54 1.70
C ASP A 168 26.89 5.98 2.96
N SER A 169 27.14 4.67 3.02
CA SER A 169 28.03 4.13 4.05
C SER A 169 29.46 3.98 3.49
N ASN A 170 30.14 5.11 3.28
CA ASN A 170 31.58 5.21 3.15
C ASN A 170 32.08 6.41 3.95
#